data_d8d0c00e4db014723fc3ee381d557aab
#
_entry.id   d8d0c00e4db014723fc3ee381d557aab
#
_cell.length_a   1.000
_cell.length_b   1.000
_cell.length_c   1.000
_cell.angle_alpha   90.00
_cell.angle_beta   90.00
_cell.angle_gamma   90.00
#
_symmetry.space_group_name_H-M   'P 1'
#
loop_
_entity.id
_entity.type
_entity.pdbx_description
1 polymer ?
#
loop_
_entity_poly.entity_id
_entity_poly.type
_entity_poly.pdbx_seq_one_letter_code
_entity_poly.pdbx_strand_id
1 'polypeptide(L)'
;MSFQEAAAPQCTESKGSVELIIEPKVKDLGEFTVRRVLPAAEKRMVGSFIFFDHMGPAEFPPGQGIQVRPHPHIGIATVTYLFEGEIMHRDNLGFVQPIQCGAVNLMTAGSGIVHSERAGDDLDETSRLHGIQSWMALPESEEEREAAFQHYPAADLPDIDVNGVNVRVIIGDAYGHASPVHAYSSTLYLECVMPAGSELILPDQYDEIAAYIVSGSVSIDGRSFGEGVMAVASAGAAMKLTA
;
A
#
# COMPACT_ATOMS: atom_id res chain seq x y z
N MET A 1 -13.22 3.85 29.17
CA MET A 1 -12.38 3.40 28.03
C MET A 1 -11.19 4.30 27.99
N SER A 2 -10.00 3.80 28.36
CA SER A 2 -8.76 4.56 28.27
C SER A 2 -8.28 4.47 26.82
N PHE A 3 -8.31 5.58 26.09
CA PHE A 3 -7.59 5.71 24.84
C PHE A 3 -6.10 5.67 25.16
N GLN A 4 -5.44 4.54 24.91
CA GLN A 4 -4.00 4.54 24.79
C GLN A 4 -3.66 5.23 23.48
N GLU A 5 -3.08 6.44 23.56
CA GLU A 5 -2.50 7.09 22.38
C GLU A 5 -1.45 6.17 21.78
N ALA A 6 -1.75 5.64 20.62
CA ALA A 6 -0.77 4.87 19.88
C ALA A 6 0.34 5.82 19.45
N ALA A 7 1.57 5.61 19.92
CA ALA A 7 2.70 6.44 19.51
C ALA A 7 2.81 6.46 17.96
N ALA A 8 3.13 7.64 17.39
CA ALA A 8 3.35 7.80 15.96
C ALA A 8 4.60 7.02 15.47
N PRO A 9 4.71 6.69 14.18
CA PRO A 9 5.95 6.25 13.58
C PRO A 9 7.10 7.22 13.87
N GLN A 10 8.31 6.70 13.99
CA GLN A 10 9.50 7.54 14.16
C GLN A 10 9.98 8.04 12.81
N CYS A 11 10.40 9.31 12.77
CA CYS A 11 10.90 9.96 11.58
C CYS A 11 12.28 10.57 11.84
N THR A 12 13.11 10.58 10.80
CA THR A 12 14.44 11.19 10.82
C THR A 12 14.62 12.02 9.55
N GLU A 13 14.96 13.30 9.70
CA GLU A 13 15.36 14.15 8.59
C GLU A 13 16.63 13.61 7.92
N SER A 14 16.73 13.75 6.61
CA SER A 14 17.85 13.29 5.79
C SER A 14 18.36 14.41 4.89
N LYS A 15 19.35 14.10 4.06
CA LYS A 15 19.96 15.00 3.06
C LYS A 15 19.99 14.30 1.70
N GLY A 16 20.11 15.07 0.62
CA GLY A 16 20.11 14.55 -0.75
C GLY A 16 18.70 14.46 -1.33
N SER A 17 18.43 13.42 -2.09
CA SER A 17 17.11 13.16 -2.71
C SER A 17 16.06 12.65 -1.71
N VAL A 18 16.46 12.28 -0.49
CA VAL A 18 15.57 11.87 0.60
C VAL A 18 15.50 12.98 1.64
N GLU A 19 14.31 13.51 1.89
CA GLU A 19 14.08 14.51 2.96
C GLU A 19 13.72 13.87 4.29
N LEU A 20 12.92 12.79 4.26
CA LEU A 20 12.40 12.16 5.46
C LEU A 20 12.47 10.65 5.38
N ILE A 21 12.79 10.04 6.51
CA ILE A 21 12.79 8.59 6.69
C ILE A 21 11.76 8.26 7.76
N ILE A 22 10.83 7.37 7.41
CA ILE A 22 9.78 6.91 8.32
C ILE A 22 10.05 5.45 8.65
N GLU A 23 10.34 5.19 9.92
CA GLU A 23 10.45 3.83 10.44
C GLU A 23 9.07 3.32 10.87
N PRO A 24 8.73 2.05 10.59
CA PRO A 24 7.42 1.53 10.86
C PRO A 24 7.16 1.40 12.36
N LYS A 25 5.89 1.51 12.71
CA LYS A 25 5.40 1.13 14.01
C LYS A 25 4.61 -0.17 13.92
N VAL A 26 5.01 -1.15 14.70
CA VAL A 26 4.28 -2.40 14.83
C VAL A 26 2.95 -2.14 15.55
N LYS A 27 1.85 -2.60 14.95
CA LYS A 27 0.51 -2.59 15.52
C LYS A 27 0.00 -4.01 15.60
N ASP A 28 -0.46 -4.39 16.78
CA ASP A 28 -1.15 -5.66 17.01
C ASP A 28 -2.64 -5.48 16.65
N LEU A 29 -3.14 -6.32 15.74
CA LEU A 29 -4.54 -6.37 15.34
C LEU A 29 -5.27 -7.58 15.97
N GLY A 30 -4.61 -8.30 16.90
CA GLY A 30 -5.11 -9.43 17.64
C GLY A 30 -4.73 -10.78 17.04
N GLU A 31 -4.91 -10.98 15.76
CA GLU A 31 -4.60 -12.24 15.06
C GLU A 31 -3.27 -12.18 14.33
N PHE A 32 -2.82 -10.98 13.98
CA PHE A 32 -1.53 -10.70 13.32
C PHE A 32 -1.09 -9.26 13.58
N THR A 33 0.15 -8.96 13.26
CA THR A 33 0.71 -7.62 13.38
C THR A 33 0.90 -6.97 12.03
N VAL A 34 0.81 -5.63 12.00
CA VAL A 34 1.12 -4.83 10.82
C VAL A 34 2.24 -3.83 11.13
N ARG A 35 2.97 -3.45 10.12
CA ARG A 35 3.96 -2.37 10.16
C ARG A 35 3.36 -1.13 9.54
N ARG A 36 2.98 -0.15 10.37
CA ARG A 36 2.37 1.11 9.96
C ARG A 36 3.42 2.19 9.76
N VAL A 37 3.45 2.83 8.59
CA VAL A 37 4.32 3.98 8.31
C VAL A 37 3.55 5.29 8.13
N LEU A 38 2.33 5.24 7.64
CA LEU A 38 1.46 6.42 7.56
C LEU A 38 0.17 6.19 8.37
N PRO A 39 -0.36 7.24 9.05
CA PRO A 39 0.23 8.57 9.20
C PRO A 39 1.39 8.58 10.20
N ALA A 40 2.42 9.39 9.90
CA ALA A 40 3.49 9.73 10.82
C ALA A 40 3.27 11.15 11.39
N ALA A 41 3.96 11.50 12.49
CA ALA A 41 3.80 12.81 13.12
C ALA A 41 4.28 13.94 12.20
N GLU A 42 5.44 13.74 11.57
CA GLU A 42 6.11 14.71 10.70
C GLU A 42 5.56 14.69 9.27
N LYS A 43 4.95 13.58 8.84
CA LYS A 43 4.38 13.41 7.52
C LYS A 43 3.07 12.63 7.61
N ARG A 44 1.95 13.32 7.48
CA ARG A 44 0.65 12.66 7.60
C ARG A 44 0.24 11.90 6.35
N MET A 45 0.76 12.33 5.18
CA MET A 45 0.44 11.73 3.90
C MET A 45 1.62 11.88 2.92
N VAL A 46 1.64 11.04 1.90
CA VAL A 46 2.51 11.15 0.73
C VAL A 46 1.63 11.09 -0.50
N GLY A 47 1.61 12.17 -1.30
CA GLY A 47 0.60 12.33 -2.34
C GLY A 47 -0.80 12.18 -1.76
N SER A 48 -1.62 11.31 -2.32
CA SER A 48 -2.96 10.98 -1.81
C SER A 48 -2.98 9.96 -0.67
N PHE A 49 -1.87 9.26 -0.41
CA PHE A 49 -1.81 8.18 0.60
C PHE A 49 -1.75 8.75 2.01
N ILE A 50 -2.82 8.54 2.79
CA ILE A 50 -2.97 8.97 4.19
C ILE A 50 -2.79 7.85 5.19
N PHE A 51 -2.72 6.61 4.73
CA PHE A 51 -2.54 5.42 5.56
C PHE A 51 -1.78 4.36 4.77
N PHE A 52 -0.85 3.67 5.45
CA PHE A 52 -0.06 2.63 4.83
C PHE A 52 0.36 1.60 5.88
N ASP A 53 -0.23 0.41 5.79
CA ASP A 53 0.07 -0.75 6.63
C ASP A 53 0.64 -1.88 5.79
N HIS A 54 1.78 -2.39 6.20
CA HIS A 54 2.36 -3.60 5.66
C HIS A 54 1.92 -4.79 6.53
N MET A 55 1.09 -5.64 5.98
CA MET A 55 0.56 -6.85 6.58
C MET A 55 1.52 -8.00 6.36
N GLY A 56 1.91 -8.69 7.42
CA GLY A 56 2.74 -9.89 7.34
C GLY A 56 4.23 -9.66 6.97
N PRO A 57 4.91 -10.70 6.40
CA PRO A 57 4.35 -12.05 6.18
C PRO A 57 3.85 -12.69 7.47
N ALA A 58 2.63 -13.22 7.45
CA ALA A 58 2.00 -13.91 8.56
C ALA A 58 1.56 -15.30 8.10
N GLU A 59 1.66 -16.28 8.99
CA GLU A 59 1.21 -17.64 8.76
C GLU A 59 0.08 -17.98 9.74
N PHE A 60 -1.00 -18.53 9.23
CA PHE A 60 -2.16 -18.93 10.00
C PHE A 60 -2.32 -20.45 9.94
N PRO A 61 -2.43 -21.13 11.09
CA PRO A 61 -2.71 -22.55 11.12
C PRO A 61 -4.13 -22.85 10.61
N PRO A 62 -4.45 -24.12 10.26
CA PRO A 62 -5.77 -24.51 9.82
C PRO A 62 -6.88 -24.01 10.78
N GLY A 63 -7.96 -23.51 10.23
CA GLY A 63 -9.09 -22.93 10.96
C GLY A 63 -8.90 -21.48 11.42
N GLN A 64 -7.75 -20.87 11.11
CA GLN A 64 -7.45 -19.48 11.45
C GLN A 64 -7.16 -18.66 10.19
N GLY A 65 -7.29 -17.33 10.29
CA GLY A 65 -6.98 -16.40 9.22
C GLY A 65 -7.40 -14.99 9.61
N ILE A 66 -7.15 -14.04 8.75
CA ILE A 66 -7.54 -12.65 8.97
C ILE A 66 -9.04 -12.51 9.23
N GLN A 67 -9.43 -11.76 10.27
CA GLN A 67 -10.81 -11.55 10.69
C GLN A 67 -11.10 -10.09 11.02
N VAL A 68 -10.91 -9.20 10.03
CA VAL A 68 -11.31 -7.79 10.18
C VAL A 68 -12.83 -7.69 10.09
N ARG A 69 -13.45 -7.36 11.24
CA ARG A 69 -14.90 -7.28 11.40
C ARG A 69 -15.49 -6.11 10.58
N PRO A 70 -16.81 -6.12 10.34
CA PRO A 70 -17.48 -4.99 9.68
C PRO A 70 -17.14 -3.65 10.35
N HIS A 71 -16.68 -2.72 9.53
CA HIS A 71 -16.32 -1.37 9.94
C HIS A 71 -16.58 -0.37 8.81
N PRO A 72 -16.87 0.91 9.11
CA PRO A 72 -17.19 1.92 8.12
C PRO A 72 -15.97 2.73 7.67
N HIS A 73 -16.07 3.22 6.44
CA HIS A 73 -15.22 4.29 5.89
C HIS A 73 -16.07 5.38 5.26
N ILE A 74 -15.57 6.61 5.23
CA ILE A 74 -16.18 7.77 4.62
C ILE A 74 -15.09 8.73 4.11
N GLY A 75 -15.30 9.38 2.97
CA GLY A 75 -14.43 10.43 2.42
C GLY A 75 -13.06 9.95 1.92
N ILE A 76 -12.84 8.64 1.85
CA ILE A 76 -11.57 8.03 1.43
C ILE A 76 -11.77 6.92 0.42
N ALA A 77 -10.68 6.48 -0.18
CA ALA A 77 -10.62 5.19 -0.87
C ALA A 77 -9.60 4.27 -0.18
N THR A 78 -9.87 2.96 -0.18
CA THR A 78 -8.92 1.95 0.30
C THR A 78 -8.39 1.13 -0.86
N VAL A 79 -7.10 0.80 -0.82
CA VAL A 79 -6.42 -0.05 -1.79
C VAL A 79 -5.82 -1.23 -1.06
N THR A 80 -6.27 -2.42 -1.40
CA THR A 80 -5.68 -3.69 -0.93
C THR A 80 -4.86 -4.29 -2.07
N TYR A 81 -3.60 -4.62 -1.79
CA TYR A 81 -2.68 -5.27 -2.72
C TYR A 81 -1.91 -6.37 -2.00
N LEU A 82 -1.93 -7.59 -2.53
CA LEU A 82 -1.30 -8.74 -1.89
C LEU A 82 -0.09 -9.25 -2.70
N PHE A 83 0.97 -9.57 -1.98
CA PHE A 83 2.15 -10.30 -2.48
C PHE A 83 1.97 -11.82 -2.31
N GLU A 84 1.21 -12.24 -1.28
CA GLU A 84 0.95 -13.65 -0.97
C GLU A 84 -0.40 -13.79 -0.24
N GLY A 85 -1.11 -14.86 -0.51
CA GLY A 85 -2.37 -15.20 0.14
C GLY A 85 -3.61 -14.62 -0.53
N GLU A 86 -4.71 -14.68 0.20
CA GLU A 86 -6.03 -14.23 -0.24
C GLU A 86 -6.78 -13.53 0.89
N ILE A 87 -7.53 -12.49 0.57
CA ILE A 87 -8.49 -11.83 1.48
C ILE A 87 -9.85 -11.80 0.80
N MET A 88 -10.89 -12.19 1.52
CA MET A 88 -12.28 -12.07 1.08
C MET A 88 -12.88 -10.75 1.55
N HIS A 89 -13.10 -9.84 0.63
CA HIS A 89 -13.84 -8.60 0.85
C HIS A 89 -15.35 -8.85 0.77
N ARG A 90 -16.11 -8.23 1.69
CA ARG A 90 -17.58 -8.16 1.65
C ARG A 90 -18.02 -6.78 2.09
N ASP A 91 -19.00 -6.18 1.40
CA ASP A 91 -19.49 -4.84 1.70
C ASP A 91 -21.02 -4.73 1.66
N ASN A 92 -21.53 -3.57 2.07
CA ASN A 92 -22.97 -3.27 2.07
C ASN A 92 -23.53 -2.91 0.69
N LEU A 93 -22.70 -2.81 -0.34
CA LEU A 93 -23.15 -2.70 -1.74
C LEU A 93 -23.49 -4.10 -2.32
N GLY A 94 -23.14 -5.17 -1.60
CA GLY A 94 -23.40 -6.55 -1.98
C GLY A 94 -22.24 -7.23 -2.68
N PHE A 95 -21.06 -6.61 -2.73
CA PHE A 95 -19.89 -7.28 -3.28
C PHE A 95 -19.36 -8.35 -2.32
N VAL A 96 -18.97 -9.47 -2.90
CA VAL A 96 -18.24 -10.57 -2.26
C VAL A 96 -17.11 -10.93 -3.21
N GLN A 97 -15.91 -10.45 -2.92
CA GLN A 97 -14.80 -10.50 -3.86
C GLN A 97 -13.52 -10.96 -3.17
N PRO A 98 -12.94 -12.11 -3.57
CA PRO A 98 -11.58 -12.44 -3.16
C PRO A 98 -10.59 -11.50 -3.85
N ILE A 99 -9.58 -11.05 -3.09
CA ILE A 99 -8.37 -10.48 -3.67
C ILE A 99 -7.25 -11.50 -3.52
N GLN A 100 -6.56 -11.75 -4.61
CA GLN A 100 -5.43 -12.67 -4.70
C GLN A 100 -4.16 -11.91 -5.03
N CYS A 101 -3.02 -12.61 -4.95
CA CYS A 101 -1.70 -12.06 -5.23
C CYS A 101 -1.65 -11.28 -6.56
N GLY A 102 -1.12 -10.07 -6.50
CA GLY A 102 -0.95 -9.17 -7.65
C GLY A 102 -2.21 -8.47 -8.16
N ALA A 103 -3.41 -8.82 -7.65
CA ALA A 103 -4.65 -8.12 -7.96
C ALA A 103 -4.82 -6.86 -7.09
N VAL A 104 -5.74 -5.97 -7.48
CA VAL A 104 -6.10 -4.77 -6.73
C VAL A 104 -7.59 -4.77 -6.41
N ASN A 105 -7.92 -4.58 -5.14
CA ASN A 105 -9.25 -4.13 -4.74
C ASN A 105 -9.19 -2.63 -4.41
N LEU A 106 -9.98 -1.84 -5.12
CA LEU A 106 -10.18 -0.42 -4.86
C LEU A 106 -11.61 -0.21 -4.35
N MET A 107 -11.74 0.16 -3.07
CA MET A 107 -13.01 0.52 -2.46
C MET A 107 -13.05 2.04 -2.26
N THR A 108 -13.91 2.72 -2.99
CA THR A 108 -14.17 4.16 -2.82
C THR A 108 -15.31 4.33 -1.83
N ALA A 109 -15.01 4.81 -0.64
CA ALA A 109 -16.01 4.95 0.40
C ALA A 109 -16.98 6.12 0.13
N GLY A 110 -16.50 7.23 -0.39
CA GLY A 110 -17.34 8.39 -0.71
C GLY A 110 -18.21 8.80 0.49
N SER A 111 -19.52 8.89 0.29
CA SER A 111 -20.50 9.21 1.34
C SER A 111 -20.66 8.14 2.43
N GLY A 112 -20.06 6.99 2.28
CA GLY A 112 -19.97 5.94 3.30
C GLY A 112 -20.15 4.53 2.76
N ILE A 113 -19.31 3.62 3.25
CA ILE A 113 -19.39 2.19 2.99
C ILE A 113 -19.03 1.43 4.26
N VAL A 114 -19.67 0.27 4.47
CA VAL A 114 -19.30 -0.68 5.52
C VAL A 114 -18.80 -1.95 4.87
N HIS A 115 -17.60 -2.39 5.26
CA HIS A 115 -17.02 -3.62 4.73
C HIS A 115 -16.35 -4.47 5.81
N SER A 116 -16.02 -5.71 5.44
CA SER A 116 -15.20 -6.62 6.24
C SER A 116 -14.19 -7.31 5.34
N GLU A 117 -13.05 -7.68 5.92
CA GLU A 117 -11.96 -8.39 5.26
C GLU A 117 -11.64 -9.64 6.07
N ARG A 118 -11.81 -10.80 5.46
CA ARG A 118 -11.67 -12.09 6.15
C ARG A 118 -10.82 -13.04 5.32
N ALA A 119 -10.38 -14.13 5.95
CA ALA A 119 -9.80 -15.26 5.23
C ALA A 119 -10.72 -15.76 4.12
N GLY A 120 -10.13 -16.28 3.06
CA GLY A 120 -10.83 -16.94 1.98
C GLY A 120 -11.39 -18.31 2.37
N ASP A 121 -11.62 -19.15 1.37
CA ASP A 121 -12.20 -20.49 1.58
C ASP A 121 -11.12 -21.56 1.92
N ASP A 122 -9.85 -21.19 2.02
CA ASP A 122 -8.66 -22.03 2.23
C ASP A 122 -8.37 -22.34 3.71
N LEU A 123 -9.36 -22.21 4.59
CA LEU A 123 -9.19 -22.39 6.04
C LEU A 123 -8.84 -23.83 6.47
N ASP A 124 -9.01 -24.81 5.62
CA ASP A 124 -8.69 -26.22 5.95
C ASP A 124 -7.18 -26.52 5.94
N GLU A 125 -6.37 -25.62 5.40
CA GLU A 125 -4.91 -25.72 5.33
C GLU A 125 -4.22 -24.54 6.03
N THR A 126 -2.90 -24.64 6.20
CA THR A 126 -2.08 -23.50 6.63
C THR A 126 -2.08 -22.44 5.53
N SER A 127 -2.52 -21.23 5.84
CA SER A 127 -2.53 -20.12 4.91
C SER A 127 -1.49 -19.05 5.27
N ARG A 128 -1.08 -18.25 4.29
CA ARG A 128 -0.14 -17.16 4.47
C ARG A 128 -0.73 -15.87 3.95
N LEU A 129 -0.37 -14.77 4.57
CA LEU A 129 -0.79 -13.43 4.16
C LEU A 129 0.40 -12.48 4.16
N HIS A 130 0.61 -11.82 3.03
CA HIS A 130 1.60 -10.77 2.88
C HIS A 130 1.08 -9.74 1.89
N GLY A 131 1.00 -8.47 2.29
CA GLY A 131 0.47 -7.42 1.41
C GLY A 131 0.49 -6.04 2.02
N ILE A 132 -0.07 -5.10 1.29
CA ILE A 132 -0.21 -3.70 1.69
C ILE A 132 -1.71 -3.34 1.73
N GLN A 133 -2.12 -2.76 2.85
CA GLN A 133 -3.36 -2.02 2.97
C GLN A 133 -3.04 -0.53 3.01
N SER A 134 -3.53 0.22 2.04
CA SER A 134 -3.35 1.66 1.99
C SER A 134 -4.69 2.39 1.84
N TRP A 135 -4.74 3.64 2.32
CA TRP A 135 -5.89 4.51 2.11
C TRP A 135 -5.46 5.77 1.41
N MET A 136 -6.28 6.21 0.48
CA MET A 136 -6.11 7.45 -0.25
C MET A 136 -7.19 8.47 0.16
N ALA A 137 -6.80 9.70 0.42
CA ALA A 137 -7.74 10.82 0.53
C ALA A 137 -8.43 11.03 -0.82
N LEU A 138 -9.74 11.25 -0.80
CA LEU A 138 -10.46 11.74 -1.97
C LEU A 138 -10.32 13.26 -2.06
N PRO A 139 -10.29 13.86 -3.26
CA PRO A 139 -10.46 15.30 -3.42
C PRO A 139 -11.80 15.77 -2.83
N GLU A 140 -11.88 17.00 -2.35
CA GLU A 140 -13.08 17.58 -1.74
C GLU A 140 -14.33 17.41 -2.63
N SER A 141 -14.19 17.51 -3.95
CA SER A 141 -15.27 17.30 -4.92
C SER A 141 -15.79 15.86 -4.97
N GLU A 142 -15.03 14.90 -4.45
CA GLU A 142 -15.31 13.47 -4.53
C GLU A 142 -15.54 12.81 -3.17
N GLU A 143 -15.35 13.54 -2.06
CA GLU A 143 -15.47 12.99 -0.70
C GLU A 143 -16.88 12.46 -0.39
N GLU A 144 -17.91 13.08 -0.96
CA GLU A 144 -19.33 12.70 -0.75
C GLU A 144 -19.93 11.97 -1.96
N ARG A 145 -19.10 11.49 -2.89
CA ARG A 145 -19.58 10.72 -4.03
C ARG A 145 -20.27 9.43 -3.59
N GLU A 146 -21.03 8.82 -4.47
CA GLU A 146 -21.59 7.49 -4.25
C GLU A 146 -20.46 6.46 -4.03
N ALA A 147 -20.62 5.60 -3.02
CA ALA A 147 -19.67 4.53 -2.73
C ALA A 147 -19.56 3.54 -3.89
N ALA A 148 -18.36 3.03 -4.14
CA ALA A 148 -18.09 2.09 -5.21
C ALA A 148 -17.02 1.07 -4.81
N PHE A 149 -17.09 -0.11 -5.42
CA PHE A 149 -16.07 -1.14 -5.30
C PHE A 149 -15.64 -1.63 -6.69
N GLN A 150 -14.35 -1.77 -6.89
CA GLN A 150 -13.75 -2.22 -8.15
C GLN A 150 -12.67 -3.25 -7.85
N HIS A 151 -12.67 -4.34 -8.60
CA HIS A 151 -11.64 -5.36 -8.59
C HIS A 151 -10.90 -5.38 -9.94
N TYR A 152 -9.58 -5.39 -9.88
CA TYR A 152 -8.70 -5.49 -11.04
C TYR A 152 -7.82 -6.73 -10.89
N PRO A 153 -8.05 -7.77 -11.71
CA PRO A 153 -7.19 -8.94 -11.73
C PRO A 153 -5.73 -8.59 -12.03
N ALA A 154 -4.79 -9.36 -11.52
CA ALA A 154 -3.35 -9.15 -11.75
C ALA A 154 -2.98 -9.05 -13.24
N ALA A 155 -3.70 -9.81 -14.10
CA ALA A 155 -3.45 -9.83 -15.54
C ALA A 155 -3.86 -8.54 -16.28
N ASP A 156 -4.69 -7.70 -15.65
CA ASP A 156 -5.15 -6.43 -16.23
C ASP A 156 -4.18 -5.27 -15.91
N LEU A 157 -3.26 -5.47 -14.95
CA LEU A 157 -2.28 -4.46 -14.56
C LEU A 157 -1.04 -4.55 -15.44
N PRO A 158 -0.48 -3.41 -15.90
CA PRO A 158 0.78 -3.42 -16.64
C PRO A 158 1.92 -3.99 -15.77
N ASP A 159 2.58 -5.02 -16.28
CA ASP A 159 3.73 -5.69 -15.69
C ASP A 159 4.86 -5.61 -16.72
N ILE A 160 5.87 -4.79 -16.45
CA ILE A 160 6.85 -4.33 -17.44
C ILE A 160 8.29 -4.52 -16.93
N ASP A 161 9.22 -4.72 -17.85
CA ASP A 161 10.65 -4.68 -17.55
C ASP A 161 11.20 -3.26 -17.81
N VAL A 162 11.80 -2.68 -16.78
CA VAL A 162 12.49 -1.39 -16.87
C VAL A 162 13.97 -1.61 -16.54
N ASN A 163 14.79 -1.82 -17.57
CA ASN A 163 16.23 -2.07 -17.44
C ASN A 163 16.58 -3.26 -16.51
N GLY A 164 15.82 -4.34 -16.59
CA GLY A 164 15.99 -5.54 -15.77
C GLY A 164 15.31 -5.48 -14.39
N VAL A 165 14.56 -4.42 -14.10
CA VAL A 165 13.67 -4.33 -12.95
C VAL A 165 12.25 -4.66 -13.39
N ASN A 166 11.60 -5.63 -12.75
CA ASN A 166 10.19 -5.86 -12.98
C ASN A 166 9.37 -4.82 -12.23
N VAL A 167 8.54 -4.07 -12.96
CA VAL A 167 7.68 -3.00 -12.43
C VAL A 167 6.24 -3.29 -12.79
N ARG A 168 5.39 -3.40 -11.76
CA ARG A 168 3.93 -3.44 -11.93
C ARG A 168 3.34 -2.07 -11.64
N VAL A 169 2.59 -1.52 -12.61
CA VAL A 169 1.89 -0.24 -12.45
C VAL A 169 0.52 -0.50 -11.83
N ILE A 170 0.44 -0.34 -10.50
CA ILE A 170 -0.77 -0.60 -9.72
C ILE A 170 -1.79 0.52 -9.91
N ILE A 171 -1.38 1.80 -9.76
CA ILE A 171 -2.22 2.99 -9.97
C ILE A 171 -1.37 4.04 -10.70
N GLY A 172 -2.00 4.81 -11.60
CA GLY A 172 -1.38 5.92 -12.33
C GLY A 172 -0.65 5.47 -13.59
N ASP A 173 0.31 6.26 -14.02
CA ASP A 173 1.10 6.00 -15.21
C ASP A 173 2.61 6.14 -14.96
N ALA A 174 3.37 5.22 -15.50
CA ALA A 174 4.82 5.19 -15.37
C ALA A 174 5.46 4.48 -16.59
N TYR A 175 6.63 4.94 -16.99
CA TYR A 175 7.44 4.33 -18.04
C TYR A 175 6.67 4.05 -19.35
N GLY A 176 5.70 4.94 -19.69
CA GLY A 176 4.87 4.83 -20.88
C GLY A 176 3.69 3.86 -20.79
N HIS A 177 3.38 3.35 -19.60
CA HIS A 177 2.25 2.45 -19.35
C HIS A 177 1.32 3.03 -18.29
N ALA A 178 0.00 2.93 -18.52
CA ALA A 178 -1.03 3.41 -17.61
C ALA A 178 -1.81 2.23 -17.01
N SER A 179 -2.05 2.28 -15.71
CA SER A 179 -2.93 1.32 -15.01
C SER A 179 -4.40 1.58 -15.35
N PRO A 180 -5.25 0.55 -15.45
CA PRO A 180 -6.69 0.71 -15.55
C PRO A 180 -7.35 1.15 -14.23
N VAL A 181 -6.62 1.11 -13.11
CA VAL A 181 -7.15 1.47 -11.78
C VAL A 181 -7.38 2.97 -11.71
N HIS A 182 -8.64 3.37 -11.57
CA HIS A 182 -9.03 4.77 -11.59
C HIS A 182 -8.93 5.41 -10.20
N ALA A 183 -7.95 6.30 -10.01
CA ALA A 183 -7.86 7.18 -8.85
C ALA A 183 -8.46 8.57 -9.15
N TYR A 184 -9.04 9.22 -8.13
CA TYR A 184 -9.68 10.54 -8.26
C TYR A 184 -8.70 11.71 -8.12
N SER A 185 -7.46 11.43 -7.82
CA SER A 185 -6.34 12.39 -7.77
C SER A 185 -5.15 11.84 -8.54
N SER A 186 -4.21 12.72 -8.92
CA SER A 186 -2.94 12.29 -9.50
C SER A 186 -2.19 11.44 -8.49
N THR A 187 -2.11 10.14 -8.75
CA THR A 187 -1.57 9.14 -7.82
C THR A 187 -0.71 8.15 -8.58
N LEU A 188 0.45 7.82 -8.03
CA LEU A 188 1.31 6.74 -8.51
C LEU A 188 1.42 5.67 -7.43
N TYR A 189 1.20 4.42 -7.81
CA TYR A 189 1.51 3.26 -6.98
C TYR A 189 2.17 2.19 -7.84
N LEU A 190 3.39 1.85 -7.50
CA LEU A 190 4.17 0.83 -8.20
C LEU A 190 4.58 -0.28 -7.23
N GLU A 191 4.64 -1.51 -7.73
CA GLU A 191 5.47 -2.57 -7.17
C GLU A 191 6.72 -2.71 -8.03
N CYS A 192 7.89 -2.76 -7.39
CA CYS A 192 9.18 -2.92 -8.09
C CYS A 192 9.94 -4.10 -7.51
N VAL A 193 10.18 -5.13 -8.32
CA VAL A 193 11.04 -6.26 -7.95
C VAL A 193 12.41 -6.03 -8.57
N MET A 194 13.38 -5.70 -7.72
CA MET A 194 14.71 -5.26 -8.12
C MET A 194 15.73 -6.36 -7.88
N PRO A 195 16.31 -6.97 -8.93
CA PRO A 195 17.47 -7.86 -8.78
C PRO A 195 18.69 -7.14 -8.18
N ALA A 196 19.54 -7.86 -7.46
CA ALA A 196 20.76 -7.29 -6.89
C ALA A 196 21.62 -6.63 -7.97
N GLY A 197 22.08 -5.40 -7.70
CA GLY A 197 22.87 -4.57 -8.61
C GLY A 197 22.05 -3.84 -9.68
N SER A 198 20.73 -3.99 -9.71
CA SER A 198 19.87 -3.21 -10.62
C SER A 198 19.65 -1.78 -10.12
N GLU A 199 19.28 -0.90 -11.05
CA GLU A 199 19.01 0.49 -10.77
C GLU A 199 17.66 0.91 -11.36
N LEU A 200 16.90 1.71 -10.62
CA LEU A 200 15.63 2.28 -11.09
C LEU A 200 15.54 3.75 -10.71
N ILE A 201 15.19 4.58 -11.68
CA ILE A 201 14.84 5.99 -11.43
C ILE A 201 13.33 6.08 -11.38
N LEU A 202 12.79 6.53 -10.26
CA LEU A 202 11.34 6.70 -10.11
C LEU A 202 10.82 7.83 -10.98
N PRO A 203 9.58 7.75 -11.51
CA PRO A 203 8.95 8.84 -12.24
C PRO A 203 8.90 10.12 -11.42
N ASP A 204 9.20 11.27 -12.04
CA ASP A 204 9.30 12.59 -11.38
C ASP A 204 8.11 13.53 -11.69
N GLN A 205 7.10 13.03 -12.43
CA GLN A 205 5.90 13.82 -12.76
C GLN A 205 4.89 13.95 -11.60
N TYR A 206 5.18 13.36 -10.45
CA TYR A 206 4.33 13.43 -9.26
C TYR A 206 4.95 14.34 -8.21
N ASP A 207 4.13 15.16 -7.54
CA ASP A 207 4.59 16.18 -6.59
C ASP A 207 5.30 15.60 -5.36
N GLU A 208 4.84 14.44 -4.89
CA GLU A 208 5.40 13.72 -3.75
C GLU A 208 5.66 12.26 -4.10
N ILE A 209 6.86 11.80 -3.80
CA ILE A 209 7.30 10.42 -4.05
C ILE A 209 7.87 9.83 -2.77
N ALA A 210 7.56 8.56 -2.51
CA ALA A 210 8.22 7.77 -1.49
C ALA A 210 8.50 6.36 -2.00
N ALA A 211 9.57 5.75 -1.50
CA ALA A 211 9.86 4.34 -1.68
C ALA A 211 9.70 3.62 -0.33
N TYR A 212 8.84 2.61 -0.27
CA TYR A 212 8.69 1.71 0.86
C TYR A 212 9.37 0.38 0.55
N ILE A 213 10.26 -0.05 1.42
CA ILE A 213 11.04 -1.28 1.23
C ILE A 213 10.26 -2.44 1.86
N VAL A 214 9.64 -3.26 1.02
CA VAL A 214 8.83 -4.42 1.46
C VAL A 214 9.72 -5.55 1.96
N SER A 215 10.84 -5.81 1.25
CA SER A 215 11.82 -6.84 1.62
C SER A 215 13.21 -6.48 1.08
N GLY A 216 14.24 -7.02 1.69
CA GLY A 216 15.62 -6.76 1.29
C GLY A 216 16.10 -5.35 1.64
N SER A 217 16.88 -4.75 0.74
CA SER A 217 17.41 -3.39 0.92
C SER A 217 17.65 -2.69 -0.40
N VAL A 218 17.54 -1.37 -0.40
CA VAL A 218 17.93 -0.50 -1.51
C VAL A 218 18.86 0.60 -1.03
N SER A 219 19.72 1.10 -1.91
CA SER A 219 20.54 2.30 -1.70
C SER A 219 19.91 3.47 -2.44
N ILE A 220 19.81 4.63 -1.75
CA ILE A 220 19.44 5.92 -2.31
C ILE A 220 20.55 6.91 -1.92
N ASP A 221 21.17 7.57 -2.87
CA ASP A 221 22.32 8.49 -2.64
C ASP A 221 23.47 7.85 -1.84
N GLY A 222 23.73 6.55 -2.05
CA GLY A 222 24.77 5.82 -1.33
C GLY A 222 24.42 5.43 0.12
N ARG A 223 23.19 5.72 0.57
CA ARG A 223 22.67 5.29 1.88
C ARG A 223 21.74 4.11 1.72
N SER A 224 21.95 3.06 2.51
CA SER A 224 21.11 1.85 2.50
C SER A 224 19.86 2.01 3.36
N PHE A 225 18.74 1.53 2.83
CA PHE A 225 17.44 1.46 3.48
C PHE A 225 16.96 0.01 3.47
N GLY A 226 16.63 -0.51 4.63
CA GLY A 226 16.20 -1.90 4.80
C GLY A 226 14.68 -2.05 4.83
N GLU A 227 14.26 -3.28 5.01
CA GLU A 227 12.87 -3.70 5.10
C GLU A 227 12.06 -2.90 6.13
N GLY A 228 10.85 -2.51 5.75
CA GLY A 228 9.89 -1.79 6.59
C GLY A 228 10.06 -0.27 6.59
N VAL A 229 11.14 0.26 6.02
CA VAL A 229 11.41 1.71 5.99
C VAL A 229 10.74 2.36 4.80
N MET A 230 10.18 3.56 5.00
CA MET A 230 9.73 4.44 3.93
C MET A 230 10.67 5.63 3.80
N ALA A 231 11.29 5.78 2.63
CA ALA A 231 12.10 6.95 2.25
C ALA A 231 11.24 7.91 1.43
N VAL A 232 11.06 9.15 1.93
CA VAL A 232 10.27 10.19 1.24
C VAL A 232 11.23 11.10 0.50
N ALA A 233 10.95 11.35 -0.77
CA ALA A 233 11.79 12.21 -1.61
C ALA A 233 11.69 13.69 -1.21
N SER A 234 12.80 14.41 -1.35
CA SER A 234 12.80 15.87 -1.34
C SER A 234 11.99 16.40 -2.53
N ALA A 235 11.25 17.48 -2.31
CA ALA A 235 10.43 18.09 -3.37
C ALA A 235 11.23 18.38 -4.64
N GLY A 236 10.77 17.83 -5.77
CA GLY A 236 11.41 17.99 -7.07
C GLY A 236 12.74 17.23 -7.26
N ALA A 237 13.13 16.38 -6.31
CA ALA A 237 14.31 15.55 -6.44
C ALA A 237 13.99 14.24 -7.16
N ALA A 238 14.79 13.87 -8.15
CA ALA A 238 14.72 12.54 -8.73
C ALA A 238 15.25 11.51 -7.72
N MET A 239 14.47 10.44 -7.47
CA MET A 239 14.88 9.36 -6.59
C MET A 239 15.39 8.17 -7.42
N LYS A 240 16.67 7.87 -7.27
CA LYS A 240 17.32 6.70 -7.88
C LYS A 240 17.49 5.62 -6.82
N LEU A 241 16.95 4.46 -7.07
CA LEU A 241 17.09 3.25 -6.26
C LEU A 241 18.18 2.36 -6.85
N THR A 242 18.99 1.74 -5.99
CA THR A 242 19.97 0.69 -6.37
C THR A 242 19.80 -0.48 -5.40
N ALA A 243 19.54 -1.70 -5.91
CA ALA A 243 19.36 -2.92 -5.11
C ALA A 243 20.68 -3.68 -4.90
#